data_13e33874095aa4b5caa5b35ee0582c92
#
_entry.id   13e33874095aa4b5caa5b35ee0582c92
#
_cell.length_a   1.000
_cell.length_b   1.000
_cell.length_c   1.000
_cell.angle_alpha   90.00
_cell.angle_beta   90.00
_cell.angle_gamma   90.00
#
_symmetry.space_group_name_H-M   'P 1'
#
loop_
_entity.id
_entity.type
_entity.pdbx_description
1 polymer ?
#
loop_
_entity_poly.entity_id
_entity_poly.type
_entity_poly.pdbx_seq_one_letter_code
_entity_poly.pdbx_strand_id
1 'polypeptide(L)'
;MTPSEPAAPDRSSPVREALLDAAAELLVQNGYKGLRMRDVAEAAGVSRQTVYNEFGDKWGLAQAVVLRDNERYLDGIDRVLAEHDDLYAAVAEAVRYTLLTSANDPLKKVVLTGAGGDELLPLLTTQAEPVLFTASTRIVEHAHEQWPHLDREAFAEVTDAAVRLTMSHLILSDGPPDQIARFIARMFVRYLGVPEPEDDSL
;
A
#
# COMPACT_ATOMS: atom_id res chain seq x y z
N MET A 1 -31.95 25.09 19.60
CA MET A 1 -31.78 23.71 19.16
C MET A 1 -30.85 23.74 17.97
N THR A 2 -29.55 23.54 18.21
CA THR A 2 -28.53 23.42 17.13
C THR A 2 -28.64 22.05 16.49
N PRO A 3 -28.64 21.94 15.16
CA PRO A 3 -28.60 20.65 14.49
C PRO A 3 -27.26 19.97 14.83
N SER A 4 -27.33 18.74 15.29
CA SER A 4 -26.15 17.89 15.52
C SER A 4 -25.50 17.62 14.17
N GLU A 5 -24.24 18.04 14.03
CA GLU A 5 -23.40 17.74 12.89
C GLU A 5 -23.26 16.21 12.79
N PRO A 6 -23.42 15.59 11.59
CA PRO A 6 -23.27 14.14 11.48
C PRO A 6 -21.82 13.78 11.84
N ALA A 7 -21.67 12.91 12.84
CA ALA A 7 -20.38 12.36 13.24
C ALA A 7 -19.67 11.77 12.02
N ALA A 8 -18.39 12.10 11.85
CA ALA A 8 -17.55 11.50 10.83
C ALA A 8 -17.62 9.96 10.95
N PRO A 9 -17.71 9.22 9.84
CA PRO A 9 -17.82 7.76 9.90
C PRO A 9 -16.64 7.18 10.66
N ASP A 10 -16.93 6.38 11.67
CA ASP A 10 -15.94 5.67 12.47
C ASP A 10 -15.19 4.68 11.54
N ARG A 11 -13.92 4.97 11.27
CA ARG A 11 -13.07 4.20 10.36
C ARG A 11 -12.84 2.75 10.79
N SER A 12 -13.19 2.40 12.03
CA SER A 12 -12.98 1.08 12.64
C SER A 12 -14.29 0.32 12.94
N SER A 13 -15.43 0.73 12.38
CA SER A 13 -16.70 0.04 12.68
C SER A 13 -16.72 -1.38 12.12
N PRO A 14 -17.20 -2.40 12.87
CA PRO A 14 -17.31 -3.78 12.38
C PRO A 14 -18.11 -3.92 11.08
N VAL A 15 -19.08 -3.04 10.87
CA VAL A 15 -19.89 -3.00 9.64
C VAL A 15 -19.04 -2.54 8.46
N ARG A 16 -18.22 -1.51 8.66
CA ARG A 16 -17.31 -1.00 7.63
C ARG A 16 -16.31 -2.07 7.21
N GLU A 17 -15.71 -2.79 8.16
CA GLU A 17 -14.77 -3.88 7.86
C GLU A 17 -15.45 -5.01 7.08
N ALA A 18 -16.64 -5.45 7.47
CA ALA A 18 -17.39 -6.46 6.74
C ALA A 18 -17.71 -6.03 5.29
N LEU A 19 -18.03 -4.74 5.09
CA LEU A 19 -18.27 -4.19 3.76
C LEU A 19 -17.01 -4.18 2.90
N LEU A 20 -15.87 -3.83 3.48
CA LEU A 20 -14.60 -3.83 2.78
C LEU A 20 -14.12 -5.25 2.45
N ASP A 21 -14.36 -6.24 3.33
CA ASP A 21 -14.05 -7.65 3.05
C ASP A 21 -14.89 -8.17 1.89
N ALA A 22 -16.20 -7.97 1.95
CA ALA A 22 -17.11 -8.35 0.86
C ALA A 22 -16.74 -7.67 -0.48
N ALA A 23 -16.40 -6.40 -0.43
CA ALA A 23 -15.99 -5.66 -1.63
C ALA A 23 -14.66 -6.17 -2.21
N ALA A 24 -13.68 -6.51 -1.36
CA ALA A 24 -12.40 -7.06 -1.79
C ALA A 24 -12.58 -8.41 -2.50
N GLU A 25 -13.39 -9.32 -1.94
CA GLU A 25 -13.72 -10.60 -2.56
C GLU A 25 -14.40 -10.42 -3.93
N LEU A 26 -15.38 -9.53 -4.01
CA LEU A 26 -16.10 -9.25 -5.26
C LEU A 26 -15.20 -8.56 -6.30
N LEU A 27 -14.27 -7.71 -5.89
CA LEU A 27 -13.26 -7.13 -6.78
C LEU A 27 -12.34 -8.20 -7.37
N VAL A 28 -11.89 -9.14 -6.55
CA VAL A 28 -11.05 -10.26 -7.01
C VAL A 28 -11.80 -11.16 -7.99
N GLN A 29 -13.07 -11.46 -7.71
CA GLN A 29 -13.89 -12.39 -8.51
C GLN A 29 -14.38 -11.77 -9.82
N ASN A 30 -14.82 -10.52 -9.79
CA ASN A 30 -15.60 -9.91 -10.87
C ASN A 30 -14.93 -8.68 -11.49
N GLY A 31 -13.78 -8.25 -10.94
CA GLY A 31 -13.12 -7.01 -11.30
C GLY A 31 -13.92 -5.76 -10.94
N TYR A 32 -13.36 -4.58 -11.20
CA TYR A 32 -14.05 -3.33 -10.91
C TYR A 32 -15.37 -3.20 -11.69
N LYS A 33 -15.41 -3.57 -12.97
CA LYS A 33 -16.64 -3.48 -13.79
C LYS A 33 -17.78 -4.29 -13.19
N GLY A 34 -17.49 -5.48 -12.66
CA GLY A 34 -18.47 -6.38 -12.07
C GLY A 34 -18.88 -6.02 -10.64
N LEU A 35 -18.11 -5.19 -9.91
CA LEU A 35 -18.45 -4.75 -8.57
C LEU A 35 -19.76 -3.96 -8.56
N ARG A 36 -20.71 -4.34 -7.70
CA ARG A 36 -22.00 -3.66 -7.52
C ARG A 36 -22.27 -3.42 -6.05
N MET A 37 -22.65 -2.19 -5.69
CA MET A 37 -23.01 -1.79 -4.31
C MET A 37 -24.11 -2.67 -3.68
N ARG A 38 -25.02 -3.21 -4.51
CA ARG A 38 -26.07 -4.14 -4.06
C ARG A 38 -25.48 -5.46 -3.60
N ASP A 39 -24.56 -6.01 -4.37
CA ASP A 39 -24.00 -7.33 -4.12
C ASP A 39 -23.09 -7.29 -2.87
N VAL A 40 -22.39 -6.17 -2.66
CA VAL A 40 -21.63 -5.89 -1.43
C VAL A 40 -22.54 -5.80 -0.21
N ALA A 41 -23.68 -5.08 -0.33
CA ALA A 41 -24.65 -4.97 0.75
C ALA A 41 -25.23 -6.34 1.15
N GLU A 42 -25.58 -7.16 0.14
CA GLU A 42 -26.10 -8.51 0.34
C GLU A 42 -25.05 -9.41 1.03
N ALA A 43 -23.80 -9.40 0.55
CA ALA A 43 -22.73 -10.20 1.13
C ALA A 43 -22.41 -9.82 2.59
N ALA A 44 -22.45 -8.52 2.92
CA ALA A 44 -22.21 -8.03 4.27
C ALA A 44 -23.46 -8.04 5.19
N GLY A 45 -24.63 -8.46 4.68
CA GLY A 45 -25.88 -8.54 5.46
C GLY A 45 -26.45 -7.18 5.90
N VAL A 46 -26.19 -6.11 5.13
CA VAL A 46 -26.67 -4.76 5.43
C VAL A 46 -27.55 -4.18 4.33
N SER A 47 -28.12 -2.99 4.58
CA SER A 47 -28.89 -2.29 3.54
C SER A 47 -27.97 -1.67 2.49
N ARG A 48 -28.46 -1.57 1.25
CA ARG A 48 -27.75 -0.83 0.19
C ARG A 48 -27.49 0.64 0.57
N GLN A 49 -28.42 1.26 1.31
CA GLN A 49 -28.27 2.62 1.81
C GLN A 49 -27.08 2.75 2.75
N THR A 50 -26.82 1.73 3.58
CA THR A 50 -25.65 1.70 4.47
C THR A 50 -24.35 1.76 3.66
N VAL A 51 -24.22 1.00 2.57
CA VAL A 51 -23.03 1.02 1.72
C VAL A 51 -22.81 2.41 1.10
N TYR A 52 -23.89 3.04 0.61
CA TYR A 52 -23.79 4.40 0.05
C TYR A 52 -23.45 5.46 1.10
N ASN A 53 -23.99 5.33 2.32
CA ASN A 53 -23.66 6.23 3.42
C ASN A 53 -22.19 6.16 3.83
N GLU A 54 -21.61 4.93 3.80
CA GLU A 54 -20.21 4.70 4.20
C GLU A 54 -19.19 5.14 3.13
N PHE A 55 -19.49 4.91 1.87
CA PHE A 55 -18.49 5.03 0.79
C PHE A 55 -18.88 6.01 -0.32
N GLY A 56 -20.08 6.56 -0.30
CA GLY A 56 -20.59 7.45 -1.32
C GLY A 56 -20.98 6.71 -2.60
N ASP A 57 -20.02 6.17 -3.30
CA ASP A 57 -20.23 5.47 -4.56
C ASP A 57 -19.30 4.24 -4.72
N LYS A 58 -19.38 3.61 -5.88
CA LYS A 58 -18.55 2.44 -6.22
C LYS A 58 -17.06 2.77 -6.24
N TRP A 59 -16.68 3.96 -6.67
CA TRP A 59 -15.29 4.40 -6.71
C TRP A 59 -14.75 4.60 -5.29
N GLY A 60 -15.48 5.31 -4.43
CA GLY A 60 -15.13 5.49 -3.03
C GLY A 60 -15.00 4.17 -2.27
N LEU A 61 -15.87 3.18 -2.57
CA LEU A 61 -15.75 1.84 -2.01
C LEU A 61 -14.47 1.14 -2.48
N ALA A 62 -14.17 1.13 -3.79
CA ALA A 62 -12.98 0.51 -4.33
C ALA A 62 -11.69 1.18 -3.81
N GLN A 63 -11.67 2.50 -3.74
CA GLN A 63 -10.57 3.26 -3.15
C GLN A 63 -10.36 2.88 -1.68
N ALA A 64 -11.43 2.77 -0.89
CA ALA A 64 -11.35 2.37 0.51
C ALA A 64 -10.80 0.94 0.68
N VAL A 65 -11.14 0.00 -0.22
CA VAL A 65 -10.56 -1.35 -0.24
C VAL A 65 -9.06 -1.30 -0.49
N VAL A 66 -8.62 -0.55 -1.51
CA VAL A 66 -7.19 -0.42 -1.85
C VAL A 66 -6.40 0.23 -0.72
N LEU A 67 -6.94 1.28 -0.08
CA LEU A 67 -6.27 1.95 1.04
C LEU A 67 -6.15 1.04 2.26
N ARG A 68 -7.21 0.28 2.59
CA ARG A 68 -7.16 -0.69 3.70
C ARG A 68 -6.15 -1.82 3.42
N ASP A 69 -6.11 -2.32 2.19
CA ASP A 69 -5.12 -3.32 1.81
C ASP A 69 -3.69 -2.78 1.91
N ASN A 70 -3.49 -1.52 1.52
CA ASN A 70 -2.21 -0.84 1.69
C ASN A 70 -1.81 -0.71 3.17
N GLU A 71 -2.74 -0.38 4.08
CA GLU A 71 -2.46 -0.34 5.53
C GLU A 71 -2.01 -1.70 6.06
N ARG A 72 -2.74 -2.79 5.73
CA ARG A 72 -2.36 -4.17 6.10
C ARG A 72 -1.00 -4.59 5.54
N TYR A 73 -0.71 -4.16 4.33
CA TYR A 73 0.59 -4.39 3.71
C TYR A 73 1.71 -3.65 4.45
N LEU A 74 1.47 -2.39 4.86
CA LEU A 74 2.44 -1.59 5.62
C LEU A 74 2.74 -2.17 7.00
N ASP A 75 1.78 -2.87 7.65
CA ASP A 75 2.05 -3.64 8.88
C ASP A 75 3.10 -4.74 8.63
N GLY A 76 3.15 -5.29 7.43
CA GLY A 76 4.20 -6.22 7.01
C GLY A 76 5.56 -5.55 6.81
N ILE A 77 5.57 -4.35 6.23
CA ILE A 77 6.79 -3.54 6.06
C ILE A 77 7.39 -3.17 7.41
N ASP A 78 6.58 -2.71 8.37
CA ASP A 78 7.06 -2.36 9.72
C ASP A 78 7.76 -3.55 10.39
N ARG A 79 7.18 -4.76 10.26
CA ARG A 79 7.80 -5.98 10.79
C ARG A 79 9.14 -6.27 10.14
N VAL A 80 9.20 -6.16 8.81
CA VAL A 80 10.43 -6.37 8.04
C VAL A 80 11.51 -5.37 8.46
N LEU A 81 11.16 -4.09 8.58
CA LEU A 81 12.10 -3.06 9.02
C LEU A 81 12.61 -3.32 10.44
N ALA A 82 11.73 -3.72 11.36
CA ALA A 82 12.07 -4.01 12.75
C ALA A 82 12.97 -5.27 12.94
N GLU A 83 13.00 -6.18 11.98
CA GLU A 83 13.84 -7.38 12.01
C GLU A 83 15.30 -7.13 11.60
N HIS A 84 15.65 -5.92 11.11
CA HIS A 84 16.95 -5.62 10.57
C HIS A 84 17.55 -4.35 11.19
N ASP A 85 18.68 -4.50 11.89
CA ASP A 85 19.43 -3.35 12.43
C ASP A 85 20.23 -2.61 11.36
N ASP A 86 20.66 -3.32 10.32
CA ASP A 86 21.40 -2.76 9.18
C ASP A 86 20.43 -2.11 8.18
N LEU A 87 20.67 -0.84 7.86
CA LEU A 87 19.77 -0.07 6.98
C LEU A 87 19.70 -0.62 5.56
N TYR A 88 20.84 -1.09 5.01
CA TYR A 88 20.84 -1.68 3.66
C TYR A 88 20.00 -2.95 3.62
N ALA A 89 20.18 -3.85 4.59
CA ALA A 89 19.41 -5.08 4.69
C ALA A 89 17.91 -4.79 4.89
N ALA A 90 17.58 -3.84 5.77
CA ALA A 90 16.20 -3.42 6.01
C ALA A 90 15.51 -2.93 4.72
N VAL A 91 16.16 -2.02 3.98
CA VAL A 91 15.61 -1.49 2.73
C VAL A 91 15.53 -2.57 1.65
N ALA A 92 16.57 -3.40 1.50
CA ALA A 92 16.56 -4.48 0.52
C ALA A 92 15.41 -5.48 0.79
N GLU A 93 15.24 -5.88 2.04
CA GLU A 93 14.18 -6.81 2.41
C GLU A 93 12.78 -6.18 2.29
N ALA A 94 12.60 -4.91 2.65
CA ALA A 94 11.34 -4.20 2.46
C ALA A 94 10.93 -4.13 0.97
N VAL A 95 11.87 -3.81 0.09
CA VAL A 95 11.61 -3.81 -1.36
C VAL A 95 11.32 -5.22 -1.87
N ARG A 96 12.10 -6.21 -1.46
CA ARG A 96 11.89 -7.63 -1.83
C ARG A 96 10.52 -8.13 -1.38
N TYR A 97 10.16 -7.87 -0.12
CA TYR A 97 8.85 -8.17 0.44
C TYR A 97 7.73 -7.56 -0.39
N THR A 98 7.87 -6.28 -0.75
CA THR A 98 6.92 -5.55 -1.60
C THR A 98 6.68 -6.25 -2.92
N LEU A 99 7.76 -6.54 -3.64
CA LEU A 99 7.70 -7.15 -4.97
C LEU A 99 7.09 -8.56 -4.93
N LEU A 100 7.51 -9.39 -3.97
CA LEU A 100 7.04 -10.78 -3.83
C LEU A 100 5.59 -10.86 -3.34
N THR A 101 5.22 -10.07 -2.31
CA THR A 101 3.86 -10.07 -1.77
C THR A 101 2.86 -9.58 -2.82
N SER A 102 3.20 -8.50 -3.54
CA SER A 102 2.31 -7.95 -4.56
C SER A 102 2.12 -8.89 -5.76
N ALA A 103 3.15 -9.64 -6.15
CA ALA A 103 3.04 -10.63 -7.23
C ALA A 103 2.07 -11.77 -6.91
N ASN A 104 1.89 -12.10 -5.63
CA ASN A 104 1.05 -13.20 -5.17
C ASN A 104 -0.34 -12.76 -4.66
N ASP A 105 -0.59 -11.47 -4.52
CA ASP A 105 -1.84 -10.93 -4.02
C ASP A 105 -2.89 -10.81 -5.13
N PRO A 106 -4.05 -11.50 -5.04
CA PRO A 106 -5.09 -11.44 -6.06
C PRO A 106 -5.69 -10.05 -6.25
N LEU A 107 -5.86 -9.27 -5.16
CA LEU A 107 -6.42 -7.91 -5.23
C LEU A 107 -5.43 -6.96 -5.92
N LYS A 108 -4.16 -7.01 -5.55
CA LYS A 108 -3.09 -6.23 -6.21
C LYS A 108 -2.97 -6.58 -7.68
N LYS A 109 -3.13 -7.86 -8.01
CA LYS A 109 -3.16 -8.31 -9.40
C LYS A 109 -4.29 -7.65 -10.20
N VAL A 110 -5.51 -7.59 -9.65
CA VAL A 110 -6.64 -6.90 -10.29
C VAL A 110 -6.36 -5.42 -10.50
N VAL A 111 -5.78 -4.75 -9.50
CA VAL A 111 -5.47 -3.31 -9.56
C VAL A 111 -4.31 -3.01 -10.51
N LEU A 112 -3.22 -3.80 -10.47
CA LEU A 112 -2.00 -3.58 -11.23
C LEU A 112 -2.12 -3.98 -12.70
N THR A 113 -2.83 -5.07 -13.01
CA THR A 113 -2.89 -5.62 -14.37
C THR A 113 -4.11 -5.19 -15.17
N GLY A 114 -5.03 -4.44 -14.54
CA GLY A 114 -6.29 -4.09 -15.18
C GLY A 114 -7.15 -5.31 -15.52
N ALA A 115 -6.91 -6.48 -14.90
CA ALA A 115 -7.64 -7.72 -15.18
C ALA A 115 -9.16 -7.60 -14.97
N GLY A 116 -9.61 -6.54 -14.30
CA GLY A 116 -11.01 -6.15 -14.15
C GLY A 116 -11.40 -4.87 -14.87
N GLY A 117 -10.53 -4.34 -15.75
CA GLY A 117 -10.64 -3.02 -16.38
C GLY A 117 -9.58 -2.06 -15.83
N ASP A 118 -9.12 -1.13 -16.66
CA ASP A 118 -8.05 -0.17 -16.31
C ASP A 118 -8.50 0.89 -15.26
N GLU A 119 -9.75 0.81 -14.78
CA GLU A 119 -10.35 1.84 -13.93
C GLU A 119 -9.68 1.99 -12.56
N LEU A 120 -9.04 0.94 -12.03
CA LEU A 120 -8.35 1.00 -10.73
C LEU A 120 -6.86 1.39 -10.85
N LEU A 121 -6.27 1.28 -12.02
CA LEU A 121 -4.87 1.65 -12.24
C LEU A 121 -4.54 3.10 -11.83
N PRO A 122 -5.45 4.09 -11.98
CA PRO A 122 -5.21 5.44 -11.48
C PRO A 122 -4.88 5.50 -9.98
N LEU A 123 -5.39 4.60 -9.15
CA LEU A 123 -5.09 4.55 -7.71
C LEU A 123 -3.62 4.24 -7.41
N LEU A 124 -2.90 3.64 -8.37
CA LEU A 124 -1.47 3.35 -8.28
C LEU A 124 -0.61 4.22 -9.20
N THR A 125 -1.21 5.14 -9.95
CA THR A 125 -0.51 6.01 -10.91
C THR A 125 -0.89 7.47 -10.72
N THR A 126 -1.87 7.97 -11.46
CA THR A 126 -2.25 9.38 -11.49
C THR A 126 -2.99 9.87 -10.24
N GLN A 127 -3.53 8.95 -9.43
CA GLN A 127 -4.21 9.23 -8.16
C GLN A 127 -3.56 8.42 -6.99
N ALA A 128 -2.26 8.11 -7.12
CA ALA A 128 -1.52 7.32 -6.14
C ALA A 128 -1.14 8.10 -4.87
N GLU A 129 -1.36 9.41 -4.84
CA GLU A 129 -0.95 10.28 -3.73
C GLU A 129 -1.33 9.74 -2.34
N PRO A 130 -2.56 9.28 -2.07
CA PRO A 130 -2.90 8.75 -0.74
C PRO A 130 -2.11 7.48 -0.38
N VAL A 131 -1.87 6.59 -1.34
CA VAL A 131 -1.14 5.33 -1.14
C VAL A 131 0.34 5.63 -0.89
N LEU A 132 0.96 6.45 -1.74
CA LEU A 132 2.37 6.83 -1.64
C LEU A 132 2.65 7.64 -0.38
N PHE A 133 1.79 8.62 -0.06
CA PHE A 133 1.94 9.46 1.12
C PHE A 133 1.88 8.63 2.41
N THR A 134 0.90 7.73 2.54
CA THR A 134 0.78 6.85 3.69
C THR A 134 2.01 5.96 3.84
N ALA A 135 2.49 5.36 2.74
CA ALA A 135 3.67 4.51 2.77
C ALA A 135 4.93 5.29 3.17
N SER A 136 5.21 6.42 2.52
CA SER A 136 6.41 7.21 2.81
C SER A 136 6.40 7.76 4.23
N THR A 137 5.27 8.30 4.71
CA THR A 137 5.15 8.84 6.06
C THR A 137 5.42 7.76 7.10
N ARG A 138 4.77 6.60 6.98
CA ARG A 138 4.91 5.50 7.94
C ARG A 138 6.33 4.95 7.99
N ILE A 139 6.98 4.76 6.83
CA ILE A 139 8.38 4.32 6.75
C ILE A 139 9.32 5.34 7.42
N VAL A 140 9.12 6.64 7.16
CA VAL A 140 9.95 7.70 7.77
C VAL A 140 9.76 7.77 9.29
N GLU A 141 8.55 7.62 9.79
CA GLU A 141 8.27 7.60 11.22
C GLU A 141 8.96 6.42 11.90
N HIS A 142 8.80 5.21 11.36
CA HIS A 142 9.45 4.00 11.86
C HIS A 142 10.98 4.13 11.84
N ALA A 143 11.55 4.61 10.74
CA ALA A 143 12.98 4.78 10.59
C ALA A 143 13.57 5.82 11.57
N HIS A 144 12.83 6.88 11.88
CA HIS A 144 13.29 7.88 12.83
C HIS A 144 13.40 7.33 14.25
N GLU A 145 12.58 6.35 14.59
CA GLU A 145 12.69 5.63 15.87
C GLU A 145 13.89 4.68 15.88
N GLN A 146 14.14 3.98 14.79
CA GLN A 146 15.19 2.96 14.69
C GLN A 146 16.57 3.52 14.38
N TRP A 147 16.66 4.55 13.52
CA TRP A 147 17.90 5.21 13.08
C TRP A 147 17.87 6.71 13.35
N PRO A 148 17.80 7.16 14.62
CA PRO A 148 17.62 8.58 14.98
C PRO A 148 18.82 9.47 14.63
N HIS A 149 19.95 8.88 14.25
CA HIS A 149 21.16 9.58 13.85
C HIS A 149 21.16 10.02 12.37
N LEU A 150 20.21 9.51 11.57
CA LEU A 150 20.08 9.87 10.16
C LEU A 150 19.34 11.19 10.01
N ASP A 151 19.76 12.00 9.02
CA ASP A 151 19.07 13.23 8.67
C ASP A 151 17.65 12.92 8.19
N ARG A 152 16.65 13.48 8.87
CA ARG A 152 15.23 13.17 8.63
C ARG A 152 14.75 13.64 7.26
N GLU A 153 15.24 14.79 6.79
CA GLU A 153 14.82 15.37 5.52
C GLU A 153 15.39 14.54 4.36
N ALA A 154 16.68 14.25 4.39
CA ALA A 154 17.32 13.38 3.41
C ALA A 154 16.71 11.97 3.41
N PHE A 155 16.38 11.44 4.59
CA PHE A 155 15.71 10.14 4.70
C PHE A 155 14.31 10.16 4.05
N ALA A 156 13.52 11.20 4.28
CA ALA A 156 12.20 11.34 3.68
C ALA A 156 12.28 11.46 2.15
N GLU A 157 13.23 12.23 1.63
CA GLU A 157 13.45 12.40 0.19
C GLU A 157 13.81 11.08 -0.50
N VAL A 158 14.77 10.33 0.05
CA VAL A 158 15.18 9.07 -0.55
C VAL A 158 14.11 7.97 -0.37
N THR A 159 13.33 8.02 0.71
CA THR A 159 12.18 7.12 0.92
C THR A 159 11.12 7.35 -0.14
N ASP A 160 10.72 8.59 -0.43
CA ASP A 160 9.77 8.88 -1.49
C ASP A 160 10.27 8.37 -2.85
N ALA A 161 11.54 8.60 -3.16
CA ALA A 161 12.16 8.10 -4.39
C ALA A 161 12.16 6.55 -4.45
N ALA A 162 12.52 5.87 -3.37
CA ALA A 162 12.55 4.41 -3.29
C ALA A 162 11.15 3.79 -3.42
N VAL A 163 10.14 4.38 -2.75
CA VAL A 163 8.75 3.93 -2.84
C VAL A 163 8.24 4.06 -4.27
N ARG A 164 8.47 5.20 -4.94
CA ARG A 164 8.08 5.42 -6.34
C ARG A 164 8.77 4.46 -7.29
N LEU A 165 10.06 4.23 -7.10
CA LEU A 165 10.83 3.30 -7.94
C LEU A 165 10.34 1.85 -7.75
N THR A 166 10.09 1.43 -6.51
CA THR A 166 9.50 0.12 -6.21
C THR A 166 8.13 -0.03 -6.86
N MET A 167 7.28 1.00 -6.79
CA MET A 167 5.98 1.03 -7.43
C MET A 167 6.08 0.91 -8.95
N SER A 168 7.06 1.58 -9.57
CA SER A 168 7.33 1.44 -11.00
C SER A 168 7.65 -0.01 -11.39
N HIS A 169 8.47 -0.71 -10.59
CA HIS A 169 8.79 -2.12 -10.81
C HIS A 169 7.61 -3.07 -10.51
N LEU A 170 6.64 -2.68 -9.69
CA LEU A 170 5.40 -3.44 -9.51
C LEU A 170 4.51 -3.39 -10.76
N ILE A 171 4.44 -2.23 -11.42
CA ILE A 171 3.62 -2.02 -12.60
C ILE A 171 4.30 -2.64 -13.84
N LEU A 172 5.61 -2.43 -13.97
CA LEU A 172 6.42 -2.91 -15.08
C LEU A 172 7.69 -3.55 -14.53
N SER A 173 7.63 -4.86 -14.27
CA SER A 173 8.77 -5.60 -13.75
C SER A 173 9.86 -5.75 -14.82
N ASP A 174 11.08 -5.36 -14.49
CA ASP A 174 12.27 -5.47 -15.34
C ASP A 174 13.40 -6.18 -14.58
N GLY A 175 13.19 -7.44 -14.25
CA GLY A 175 14.21 -8.30 -13.66
C GLY A 175 13.77 -9.01 -12.37
N PRO A 176 14.69 -9.82 -11.79
CA PRO A 176 14.44 -10.55 -10.55
C PRO A 176 14.25 -9.62 -9.35
N PRO A 177 13.27 -9.89 -8.47
CA PRO A 177 13.01 -9.08 -7.28
C PRO A 177 14.25 -8.80 -6.42
N ASP A 178 15.12 -9.80 -6.25
CA ASP A 178 16.34 -9.65 -5.44
C ASP A 178 17.35 -8.67 -6.06
N GLN A 179 17.45 -8.58 -7.37
CA GLN A 179 18.32 -7.61 -8.05
C GLN A 179 17.79 -6.19 -7.92
N ILE A 180 16.48 -6.04 -8.10
CA ILE A 180 15.80 -4.74 -7.92
C ILE A 180 15.95 -4.26 -6.48
N ALA A 181 15.71 -5.14 -5.52
CA ALA A 181 15.83 -4.84 -4.09
C ALA A 181 17.23 -4.36 -3.71
N ARG A 182 18.27 -5.11 -4.12
CA ARG A 182 19.67 -4.70 -3.89
C ARG A 182 20.05 -3.39 -4.59
N PHE A 183 19.53 -3.15 -5.79
CA PHE A 183 19.77 -1.90 -6.49
C PHE A 183 19.17 -0.70 -5.74
N ILE A 184 17.90 -0.81 -5.33
CA ILE A 184 17.21 0.27 -4.60
C ILE A 184 17.87 0.49 -3.24
N ALA A 185 18.24 -0.57 -2.51
CA ALA A 185 18.92 -0.44 -1.23
C ALA A 185 20.29 0.25 -1.35
N ARG A 186 21.09 -0.09 -2.35
CA ARG A 186 22.36 0.61 -2.61
C ARG A 186 22.16 2.08 -2.93
N MET A 187 21.21 2.41 -3.77
CA MET A 187 20.85 3.80 -4.07
C MET A 187 20.47 4.55 -2.78
N PHE A 188 19.68 3.92 -1.93
CA PHE A 188 19.16 4.47 -0.69
C PHE A 188 20.31 4.82 0.29
N VAL A 189 21.16 3.84 0.62
CA VAL A 189 22.27 4.06 1.58
C VAL A 189 23.31 5.01 1.05
N ARG A 190 23.62 4.99 -0.26
CA ARG A 190 24.54 5.95 -0.89
C ARG A 190 24.04 7.39 -0.79
N TYR A 191 22.75 7.62 -0.98
CA TYR A 191 22.16 8.95 -0.84
C TYR A 191 22.36 9.52 0.56
N LEU A 192 22.23 8.66 1.59
CA LEU A 192 22.41 9.03 2.99
C LEU A 192 23.87 9.03 3.46
N GLY A 193 24.83 8.65 2.62
CA GLY A 193 26.21 8.52 3.00
C GLY A 193 26.50 7.39 4.00
N VAL A 194 25.58 6.40 4.07
CA VAL A 194 25.74 5.20 4.91
C VAL A 194 26.61 4.18 4.16
N PRO A 195 27.57 3.51 4.82
CA PRO A 195 28.38 2.49 4.17
C PRO A 195 27.53 1.34 3.61
N GLU A 196 27.91 0.87 2.44
CA GLU A 196 27.38 -0.39 1.91
C GLU A 196 28.00 -1.57 2.67
N PRO A 197 27.28 -2.70 2.80
CA PRO A 197 27.92 -3.92 3.29
C PRO A 197 29.09 -4.27 2.35
N GLU A 198 30.19 -4.72 2.91
CA GLU A 198 31.29 -5.27 2.11
C GLU A 198 30.73 -6.40 1.26
N ASP A 199 31.02 -6.35 -0.04
CA ASP A 199 30.50 -7.29 -1.04
C ASP A 199 31.00 -8.71 -0.66
N ASP A 200 30.24 -9.45 0.16
CA ASP A 200 30.42 -10.89 0.27
C ASP A 200 29.95 -11.48 -1.06
N SER A 201 30.91 -11.62 -1.94
CA SER A 201 30.79 -12.27 -3.24
C SER A 201 30.15 -13.65 -3.07
N LEU A 202 28.90 -13.79 -3.50
CA LEU A 202 28.29 -15.07 -3.82
C LEU A 202 27.91 -15.12 -5.29
#